data_e1406b92739035672de18f92b765f357
#
_entry.id   e1406b92739035672de18f92b765f357
#
_cell.length_a   1.000
_cell.length_b   1.000
_cell.length_c   1.000
_cell.angle_alpha   90.00
_cell.angle_beta   90.00
_cell.angle_gamma   90.00
#
_symmetry.space_group_name_H-M   'P 1'
#
loop_
_entity.id
_entity.type
_entity.pdbx_description
1 polymer ?
#
loop_
_entity_poly.entity_id
_entity_poly.type
_entity_poly.pdbx_seq_one_letter_code
_entity_poly.pdbx_strand_id
1 'polypeptide(L)'
;MNKFILIALFVITSCAENALFDDMVFLGSAPNGAKIEYEKCVEENKFVLSEIVISPDTVVKGQKMSVTGTGTALVDLSLKKVHMVVKLGSATLATEDKAIEKTVVAGEATSFEYSGTVPKILFSGNYEITATLLTTSGETVSCIKAKFSI
;
A
#
# COMPACT_ATOMS: atom_id res chain seq x y z
N MET A 1 21.82 -3.63 -9.00
CA MET A 1 21.18 -2.79 -8.02
C MET A 1 20.26 -3.63 -7.15
N ASN A 2 20.41 -3.47 -5.90
CA ASN A 2 20.02 -4.48 -4.94
C ASN A 2 18.55 -4.79 -4.94
N LYS A 3 18.28 -6.02 -5.24
CA LYS A 3 16.98 -6.67 -5.04
C LYS A 3 16.45 -6.55 -3.60
N PHE A 4 17.26 -6.04 -2.71
CA PHE A 4 16.89 -5.91 -1.30
C PHE A 4 16.00 -4.71 -0.98
N ILE A 5 16.01 -3.72 -1.82
CA ILE A 5 15.20 -2.52 -1.59
C ILE A 5 13.79 -2.70 -2.13
N LEU A 6 13.67 -3.54 -3.14
CA LEU A 6 12.38 -3.84 -3.75
C LEU A 6 11.42 -4.59 -2.85
N ILE A 7 11.97 -5.21 -1.86
CA ILE A 7 11.17 -6.00 -0.95
C ILE A 7 10.51 -5.12 0.07
N ALA A 8 10.75 -3.87 -0.12
CA ALA A 8 10.72 -3.11 1.03
C ALA A 8 9.41 -2.70 1.46
N LEU A 9 8.40 -2.66 0.84
CA LEU A 9 7.31 -2.07 1.52
C LEU A 9 5.98 -2.66 1.32
N PHE A 10 5.77 -3.46 0.41
CA PHE A 10 4.51 -4.08 0.16
C PHE A 10 4.66 -5.22 -0.81
N VAL A 11 5.81 -5.75 -0.87
CA VAL A 11 5.91 -6.95 -1.57
C VAL A 11 5.62 -8.08 -0.68
N ILE A 12 4.61 -8.54 -0.90
CA ILE A 12 4.09 -9.56 -0.40
C ILE A 12 4.04 -10.69 -1.10
N THR A 13 4.69 -11.47 -0.81
CA THR A 13 4.40 -12.78 -1.12
C THR A 13 3.91 -13.41 0.08
N SER A 14 2.80 -13.58 -0.06
CA SER A 14 2.31 -14.81 0.35
C SER A 14 3.37 -15.71 0.82
N CYS A 15 3.25 -16.26 1.81
CA CYS A 15 3.85 -17.38 2.31
C CYS A 15 4.90 -17.31 3.15
N ALA A 16 5.02 -16.65 3.82
CA ALA A 16 5.88 -17.15 4.71
C ALA A 16 5.49 -16.84 6.04
N GLU A 17 4.77 -17.57 6.44
CA GLU A 17 4.60 -17.86 7.59
C GLU A 17 5.65 -17.88 8.42
N ASN A 18 5.64 -17.31 9.33
CA ASN A 18 6.74 -17.05 9.98
C ASN A 18 6.58 -16.91 11.43
N ALA A 19 6.55 -18.02 12.03
CA ALA A 19 6.73 -18.16 13.46
C ALA A 19 7.95 -17.40 14.01
N LEU A 20 8.94 -17.22 13.18
CA LEU A 20 10.11 -16.43 13.54
C LEU A 20 9.85 -14.93 13.64
N PHE A 21 8.78 -14.46 13.00
CA PHE A 21 8.44 -13.06 13.05
C PHE A 21 7.65 -12.67 14.29
N ASP A 22 6.91 -13.59 14.84
CA ASP A 22 6.14 -13.32 16.05
C ASP A 22 7.03 -12.97 17.23
N ASP A 23 8.14 -13.67 17.37
CA ASP A 23 9.13 -13.36 18.42
C ASP A 23 9.80 -12.01 18.19
N MET A 24 9.99 -11.63 16.92
CA MET A 24 10.61 -10.36 16.59
C MET A 24 9.64 -9.19 16.69
N VAL A 25 8.38 -9.41 16.45
CA VAL A 25 7.35 -8.40 16.69
C VAL A 25 7.29 -8.04 18.17
N PHE A 26 7.41 -9.01 19.03
CA PHE A 26 7.44 -8.76 20.46
C PHE A 26 8.63 -7.91 20.90
N LEU A 27 9.79 -8.16 20.30
CA LEU A 27 11.01 -7.37 20.58
C LEU A 27 11.01 -6.04 19.83
N GLY A 28 10.32 -6.00 18.70
CA GLY A 28 10.22 -4.81 17.87
C GLY A 28 9.02 -3.93 18.15
N SER A 29 8.17 -4.32 19.07
CA SER A 29 7.09 -3.48 19.53
C SER A 29 7.62 -2.35 20.43
N ALA A 30 8.69 -1.74 19.97
CA ALA A 30 9.12 -0.49 20.51
C ALA A 30 7.93 0.48 20.44
N PRO A 31 7.73 1.30 21.47
CA PRO A 31 6.64 2.28 21.52
C PRO A 31 6.71 3.34 20.40
N ASN A 32 7.55 3.13 19.42
CA ASN A 32 7.89 4.10 18.38
C ASN A 32 7.55 3.63 16.96
N GLY A 33 6.49 2.86 16.82
CA GLY A 33 5.96 2.58 15.48
C GLY A 33 5.59 3.89 14.78
N ALA A 34 6.04 4.06 13.55
CA ALA A 34 5.76 5.27 12.79
C ALA A 34 4.29 5.29 12.40
N LYS A 35 3.58 6.34 12.82
CA LYS A 35 2.20 6.55 12.44
C LYS A 35 2.11 6.88 10.95
N ILE A 36 1.13 6.30 10.27
CA ILE A 36 0.88 6.55 8.85
C ILE A 36 -0.17 7.64 8.69
N GLU A 37 0.17 8.64 7.92
CA GLU A 37 -0.76 9.66 7.44
C GLU A 37 -1.01 9.45 5.96
N TYR A 38 -2.24 9.64 5.51
CA TYR A 38 -2.56 9.49 4.09
C TYR A 38 -3.47 10.60 3.57
N GLU A 39 -3.32 10.88 2.28
CA GLU A 39 -4.10 11.88 1.56
C GLU A 39 -4.46 11.36 0.15
N LYS A 40 -5.55 11.88 -0.41
CA LYS A 40 -5.90 11.62 -1.80
C LYS A 40 -5.06 12.52 -2.71
N CYS A 41 -4.59 11.99 -3.82
CA CYS A 41 -3.71 12.71 -4.74
C CYS A 41 -4.33 12.98 -6.13
N VAL A 42 -5.59 12.59 -6.36
CA VAL A 42 -6.36 12.94 -7.56
C VAL A 42 -7.80 13.22 -7.19
N GLU A 43 -8.51 13.93 -8.05
CA GLU A 43 -9.96 14.09 -7.94
C GLU A 43 -10.67 12.79 -8.29
N GLU A 44 -11.63 12.41 -7.47
CA GLU A 44 -12.37 11.16 -7.61
C GLU A 44 -13.69 11.41 -8.33
N ASN A 45 -13.67 11.42 -9.64
CA ASN A 45 -14.85 11.66 -10.49
C ASN A 45 -15.45 10.40 -11.11
N LYS A 46 -14.76 9.28 -11.06
CA LYS A 46 -15.21 7.98 -11.59
C LYS A 46 -15.23 6.86 -10.54
N PHE A 47 -14.39 6.96 -9.54
CA PHE A 47 -14.31 6.04 -8.44
C PHE A 47 -14.07 6.83 -7.15
N VAL A 48 -14.97 6.68 -6.19
CA VAL A 48 -14.86 7.36 -4.89
C VAL A 48 -14.36 6.39 -3.86
N LEU A 49 -13.17 6.63 -3.35
CA LEU A 49 -12.61 5.87 -2.24
C LEU A 49 -13.23 6.37 -0.93
N SER A 50 -14.02 5.53 -0.30
CA SER A 50 -14.78 5.89 0.90
C SER A 50 -14.04 5.58 2.19
N GLU A 51 -13.20 4.54 2.19
CA GLU A 51 -12.52 4.09 3.38
C GLU A 51 -11.15 3.49 3.06
N ILE A 52 -10.20 3.76 3.94
CA ILE A 52 -8.90 3.08 3.96
C ILE A 52 -8.66 2.60 5.38
N VAL A 53 -8.41 1.30 5.49
CA VAL A 53 -8.04 0.67 6.75
C VAL A 53 -6.62 0.15 6.64
N ILE A 54 -5.76 0.62 7.50
CA ILE A 54 -4.36 0.17 7.60
C ILE A 54 -4.21 -0.54 8.94
N SER A 55 -3.75 -1.77 8.90
CA SER A 55 -3.58 -2.56 10.12
C SER A 55 -2.21 -3.26 10.14
N PRO A 56 -1.43 -3.02 11.16
CA PRO A 56 -1.57 -1.99 12.19
C PRO A 56 -1.44 -0.57 11.61
N ASP A 57 -1.89 0.43 12.35
CA ASP A 57 -1.83 1.84 11.94
C ASP A 57 -0.43 2.47 12.04
N THR A 58 0.52 1.68 12.50
CA THR A 58 1.92 2.08 12.65
C THR A 58 2.84 1.13 11.91
N VAL A 59 3.91 1.67 11.34
CA VAL A 59 4.92 0.87 10.65
C VAL A 59 5.94 0.36 11.66
N VAL A 60 6.04 -0.96 11.79
CA VAL A 60 7.03 -1.63 12.64
C VAL A 60 7.86 -2.58 11.79
N LYS A 61 9.18 -2.48 11.91
CA LYS A 61 10.11 -3.33 11.15
C LYS A 61 9.86 -4.81 11.44
N GLY A 62 9.76 -5.61 10.38
CA GLY A 62 9.53 -7.04 10.46
C GLY A 62 8.07 -7.45 10.68
N GLN A 63 7.17 -6.53 10.90
CA GLN A 63 5.76 -6.80 11.14
C GLN A 63 4.97 -6.89 9.83
N LYS A 64 3.97 -7.77 9.82
CA LYS A 64 3.01 -7.83 8.72
C LYS A 64 2.03 -6.65 8.80
N MET A 65 1.78 -6.05 7.66
CA MET A 65 0.78 -4.99 7.51
C MET A 65 -0.24 -5.36 6.46
N SER A 66 -1.44 -4.87 6.60
CA SER A 66 -2.47 -4.93 5.58
C SER A 66 -3.08 -3.56 5.34
N VAL A 67 -3.45 -3.31 4.10
CA VAL A 67 -4.18 -2.10 3.69
C VAL A 67 -5.41 -2.55 2.93
N THR A 68 -6.56 -2.11 3.39
CA THR A 68 -7.84 -2.34 2.70
C THR A 68 -8.42 -1.01 2.25
N GLY A 69 -8.65 -0.88 0.97
CA GLY A 69 -9.35 0.27 0.40
C GLY A 69 -10.75 -0.15 -0.04
N THR A 70 -11.75 0.60 0.36
CA THR A 70 -13.15 0.39 -0.07
C THR A 70 -13.64 1.64 -0.79
N GLY A 71 -14.27 1.45 -1.94
CA GLY A 71 -14.80 2.55 -2.71
C GLY A 71 -15.98 2.14 -3.58
N THR A 72 -16.56 3.13 -4.23
CA THR A 72 -17.72 2.95 -5.10
C THR A 72 -17.42 3.52 -6.49
N ALA A 73 -17.69 2.73 -7.52
CA ALA A 73 -17.61 3.20 -8.90
C ALA A 73 -18.82 4.09 -9.22
N LEU A 74 -18.56 5.24 -9.83
CA LEU A 74 -19.61 6.16 -10.31
C LEU A 74 -20.03 5.86 -11.75
N VAL A 75 -19.17 5.13 -12.46
CA VAL A 75 -19.40 4.64 -13.82
C VAL A 75 -18.87 3.21 -13.92
N ASP A 76 -19.22 2.50 -14.96
CA ASP A 76 -18.67 1.18 -15.22
C ASP A 76 -17.16 1.31 -15.49
N LEU A 77 -16.37 0.51 -14.79
CA LEU A 77 -14.91 0.56 -14.84
C LEU A 77 -14.32 -0.84 -15.04
N SER A 78 -13.34 -0.92 -15.91
CA SER A 78 -12.47 -2.09 -16.01
C SER A 78 -11.13 -1.76 -15.37
N LEU A 79 -10.95 -2.21 -14.13
CA LEU A 79 -9.75 -1.96 -13.36
C LEU A 79 -8.65 -2.95 -13.75
N LYS A 80 -7.46 -2.47 -13.94
CA LYS A 80 -6.31 -3.29 -14.34
C LYS A 80 -5.37 -3.57 -13.20
N LYS A 81 -4.90 -2.54 -12.55
CA LYS A 81 -3.83 -2.66 -11.54
C LYS A 81 -3.82 -1.49 -10.56
N VAL A 82 -3.18 -1.72 -9.45
CA VAL A 82 -2.65 -0.66 -8.58
C VAL A 82 -1.16 -0.51 -8.88
N HIS A 83 -0.77 0.70 -9.23
CA HIS A 83 0.62 1.08 -9.42
C HIS A 83 1.12 1.76 -8.14
N MET A 84 2.19 1.21 -7.58
CA MET A 84 2.76 1.72 -6.34
C MET A 84 4.17 2.24 -6.55
N VAL A 85 4.45 3.38 -5.95
CA VAL A 85 5.78 3.99 -5.92
C VAL A 85 6.16 4.26 -4.47
N VAL A 86 7.32 3.80 -4.08
CA VAL A 86 7.87 4.00 -2.74
C VAL A 86 9.08 4.92 -2.83
N LYS A 87 9.05 5.98 -2.04
CA LYS A 87 10.15 6.95 -1.95
C LYS A 87 10.68 7.07 -0.54
N LEU A 88 11.94 7.41 -0.44
CA LEU A 88 12.60 7.87 0.78
C LEU A 88 13.17 9.26 0.49
N GLY A 89 12.58 10.27 1.09
CA GLY A 89 12.84 11.65 0.71
C GLY A 89 12.52 11.90 -0.78
N SER A 90 13.48 12.34 -1.54
CA SER A 90 13.33 12.54 -2.99
C SER A 90 13.68 11.30 -3.85
N ALA A 91 14.26 10.27 -3.24
CA ALA A 91 14.72 9.09 -3.96
C ALA A 91 13.61 8.05 -4.11
N THR A 92 13.39 7.56 -5.34
CA THR A 92 12.50 6.42 -5.58
C THR A 92 13.22 5.13 -5.23
N LEU A 93 12.69 4.38 -4.27
CA LEU A 93 13.25 3.13 -3.82
C LEU A 93 12.69 1.93 -4.58
N ALA A 94 11.41 1.95 -4.87
CA ALA A 94 10.73 0.86 -5.52
C ALA A 94 9.53 1.35 -6.33
N THR A 95 9.20 0.59 -7.35
CA THR A 95 7.98 0.75 -8.15
C THR A 95 7.40 -0.65 -8.38
N GLU A 96 6.13 -0.82 -8.11
CA GLU A 96 5.47 -2.11 -8.22
C GLU A 96 4.07 -1.98 -8.81
N ASP A 97 3.68 -2.95 -9.61
CA ASP A 97 2.34 -3.09 -10.15
C ASP A 97 1.65 -4.32 -9.54
N LYS A 98 0.50 -4.10 -8.92
CA LYS A 98 -0.36 -5.16 -8.42
C LYS A 98 -1.56 -5.33 -9.32
N ALA A 99 -1.61 -6.45 -10.05
CA ALA A 99 -2.75 -6.75 -10.90
C ALA A 99 -4.04 -6.93 -10.10
N ILE A 100 -5.12 -6.32 -10.56
CA ILE A 100 -6.47 -6.46 -9.99
C ILE A 100 -7.38 -7.18 -10.98
N GLU A 101 -7.40 -6.72 -12.23
CA GLU A 101 -8.20 -7.29 -13.32
C GLU A 101 -9.67 -7.51 -12.94
N LYS A 102 -10.32 -6.44 -12.49
CA LYS A 102 -11.70 -6.48 -12.02
C LYS A 102 -12.58 -5.50 -12.77
N THR A 103 -13.75 -5.96 -13.17
CA THR A 103 -14.81 -5.10 -13.70
C THR A 103 -15.75 -4.71 -12.56
N VAL A 104 -16.04 -3.43 -12.43
CA VAL A 104 -16.99 -2.88 -11.45
C VAL A 104 -18.05 -2.09 -12.18
N VAL A 105 -19.29 -2.27 -11.75
CA VAL A 105 -20.45 -1.57 -12.32
C VAL A 105 -20.73 -0.29 -11.53
N ALA A 106 -21.26 0.71 -12.21
CA ALA A 106 -21.66 1.97 -11.57
C ALA A 106 -22.57 1.73 -10.37
N GLY A 107 -22.25 2.35 -9.24
CA GLY A 107 -22.95 2.17 -7.96
C GLY A 107 -22.52 0.97 -7.13
N GLU A 108 -21.65 0.12 -7.66
CA GLU A 108 -21.12 -1.04 -6.93
C GLU A 108 -19.99 -0.62 -5.99
N ALA A 109 -20.10 -1.03 -4.73
CA ALA A 109 -19.02 -0.93 -3.77
C ALA A 109 -18.03 -2.08 -3.98
N THR A 110 -16.74 -1.77 -3.95
CA THR A 110 -15.69 -2.77 -4.09
C THR A 110 -14.57 -2.51 -3.10
N SER A 111 -13.93 -3.58 -2.67
CA SER A 111 -12.79 -3.51 -1.76
C SER A 111 -11.56 -4.15 -2.37
N PHE A 112 -10.41 -3.56 -2.08
CA PHE A 112 -9.09 -4.05 -2.45
C PHE A 112 -8.29 -4.26 -1.19
N GLU A 113 -7.73 -5.43 -1.04
CA GLU A 113 -6.84 -5.73 0.07
C GLU A 113 -5.43 -5.97 -0.42
N TYR A 114 -4.51 -5.41 0.32
CA TYR A 114 -3.10 -5.56 0.07
C TYR A 114 -2.37 -5.83 1.39
N SER A 115 -1.55 -6.86 1.44
CA SER A 115 -0.82 -7.19 2.66
C SER A 115 0.65 -7.50 2.38
N GLY A 116 1.49 -7.16 3.34
CA GLY A 116 2.91 -7.38 3.23
C GLY A 116 3.66 -7.27 4.53
N THR A 117 4.90 -7.68 4.50
CA THR A 117 5.77 -7.61 5.66
C THR A 117 6.74 -6.45 5.51
N VAL A 118 6.76 -5.59 6.51
CA VAL A 118 7.73 -4.49 6.58
C VAL A 118 9.13 -5.09 6.73
N PRO A 119 10.09 -4.70 5.90
CA PRO A 119 11.45 -5.22 6.04
C PRO A 119 12.04 -4.94 7.41
N LYS A 120 12.86 -5.86 7.88
CA LYS A 120 13.60 -5.68 9.14
C LYS A 120 14.63 -4.56 9.06
N ILE A 121 15.14 -4.33 7.86
CA ILE A 121 16.13 -3.29 7.60
C ILE A 121 15.46 -2.19 6.80
N LEU A 122 15.15 -1.09 7.46
CA LEU A 122 14.69 0.14 6.85
C LEU A 122 15.63 1.27 7.25
N PHE A 123 15.98 2.09 6.30
CA PHE A 123 16.75 3.29 6.57
C PHE A 123 15.89 4.32 7.29
N SER A 124 16.48 5.07 8.21
CA SER A 124 15.78 6.19 8.84
C SER A 124 15.48 7.28 7.84
N GLY A 125 14.32 7.89 7.93
CA GLY A 125 13.92 8.98 7.06
C GLY A 125 12.41 9.04 6.82
N ASN A 126 12.03 9.92 5.92
CA ASN A 126 10.64 10.14 5.55
C ASN A 126 10.28 9.31 4.32
N TYR A 127 9.34 8.41 4.52
CA TYR A 127 8.81 7.55 3.45
C TYR A 127 7.53 8.12 2.89
N GLU A 128 7.37 7.98 1.58
CA GLU A 128 6.13 8.28 0.87
C GLU A 128 5.79 7.09 -0.03
N ILE A 129 4.58 6.58 0.09
CA ILE A 129 4.05 5.53 -0.77
C ILE A 129 2.87 6.11 -1.54
N THR A 130 2.95 6.09 -2.85
CA THR A 130 1.83 6.49 -3.72
C THR A 130 1.24 5.25 -4.36
N ALA A 131 -0.05 5.02 -4.15
CA ALA A 131 -0.80 3.94 -4.76
C ALA A 131 -1.85 4.53 -5.72
N THR A 132 -1.75 4.17 -6.99
CA THR A 132 -2.60 4.69 -8.07
C THR A 132 -3.40 3.55 -8.68
N LEU A 133 -4.72 3.69 -8.69
CA LEU A 133 -5.63 2.73 -9.29
C LEU A 133 -5.83 3.08 -10.77
N LEU A 134 -5.46 2.14 -11.65
CA LEU A 134 -5.49 2.31 -13.10
C LEU A 134 -6.51 1.39 -13.76
N THR A 135 -7.18 1.93 -14.76
CA THR A 135 -8.05 1.16 -15.64
C THR A 135 -7.25 0.43 -16.74
N THR A 136 -7.92 -0.43 -17.49
CA THR A 136 -7.33 -1.12 -18.65
C THR A 136 -6.89 -0.15 -19.75
N SER A 137 -7.50 1.04 -19.83
CA SER A 137 -7.08 2.10 -20.75
C SER A 137 -5.90 2.93 -20.24
N GLY A 138 -5.44 2.68 -19.01
CA GLY A 138 -4.35 3.45 -18.41
C GLY A 138 -4.79 4.72 -17.67
N GLU A 139 -6.09 4.92 -17.55
CA GLU A 139 -6.63 6.08 -16.82
C GLU A 139 -6.52 5.90 -15.31
N THR A 140 -6.11 6.96 -14.61
CA THR A 140 -6.10 7.00 -13.16
C THR A 140 -7.48 7.34 -12.63
N VAL A 141 -8.04 6.48 -11.81
CA VAL A 141 -9.38 6.68 -11.22
C VAL A 141 -9.34 6.90 -9.71
N SER A 142 -8.26 6.54 -9.07
CA SER A 142 -8.01 6.85 -7.65
C SER A 142 -6.52 6.89 -7.36
N CYS A 143 -6.14 7.69 -6.38
CA CYS A 143 -4.75 7.80 -5.95
C CYS A 143 -4.68 8.14 -4.48
N ILE A 144 -3.86 7.41 -3.76
CA ILE A 144 -3.58 7.64 -2.35
C ILE A 144 -2.09 7.79 -2.14
N LYS A 145 -1.75 8.75 -1.32
CA LYS A 145 -0.38 8.98 -0.86
C LYS A 145 -0.32 8.77 0.64
N ALA A 146 0.47 7.83 1.07
CA ALA A 146 0.73 7.54 2.48
C ALA A 146 2.13 8.03 2.86
N LYS A 147 2.24 8.63 4.02
CA LYS A 147 3.50 9.18 4.55
C LYS A 147 3.76 8.67 5.95
N PHE A 148 4.99 8.34 6.23
CA PHE A 148 5.46 7.98 7.57
C PHE A 148 6.97 8.21 7.70
N SER A 149 7.44 8.31 8.94
CA SER A 149 8.86 8.49 9.24
C SER A 149 9.35 7.37 10.15
N ILE A 150 10.56 6.91 9.90
CA ILE A 150 11.24 5.91 10.71
C ILE A 150 12.57 6.47 11.22
#